data_008e0d1e4a17985f62bdfc17ca92f93c
#
_entry.id   008e0d1e4a17985f62bdfc17ca92f93c
#
_cell.length_a   1.000
_cell.length_b   1.000
_cell.length_c   1.000
_cell.angle_alpha   90.00
_cell.angle_beta   90.00
_cell.angle_gamma   90.00
#
_symmetry.space_group_name_H-M   'P 1'
#
loop_
_entity.id
_entity.type
_entity.pdbx_description
1 polymer ?
#
loop_
_entity_poly.entity_id
_entity_poly.type
_entity_poly.pdbx_seq_one_letter_code
_entity_poly.pdbx_strand_id
1 'polypeptide(L)' 'MGDIVQHFKREWVSADTSEYLYKVLAFAQHTETGERLVIYQALYAPFKVCARPYAMFMSEVDREKYPDIRQKYRFEKVKV' A
#
# COMPACT_ATOMS: atom_id res chain seq x y z
N MET A 1 0.00 11.98 6.11
CA MET A 1 0.38 12.14 4.70
C MET A 1 1.89 12.15 4.60
N GLY A 2 2.42 11.71 3.47
CA GLY A 2 3.87 11.63 3.28
C GLY A 2 4.53 10.38 3.86
N ASP A 3 3.76 9.51 4.49
CA ASP A 3 4.29 8.28 5.05
C ASP A 3 4.71 7.31 3.95
N ILE A 4 5.82 6.62 4.19
CA ILE A 4 6.26 5.53 3.32
C ILE A 4 5.68 4.24 3.88
N VAL A 5 5.01 3.48 3.00
CA VAL A 5 4.41 2.19 3.37
C VAL A 5 4.92 1.09 2.46
N GLN A 6 4.86 -0.15 2.93
CA GLN A 6 5.24 -1.31 2.13
C GLN A 6 4.05 -2.22 1.93
N HIS A 7 3.89 -2.72 0.70
CA HIS A 7 2.90 -3.75 0.38
C HIS A 7 3.44 -5.09 0.90
N PHE A 8 2.55 -6.01 1.31
CA PHE A 8 2.98 -7.30 1.85
C PHE A 8 3.84 -8.11 0.87
N LYS A 9 3.66 -7.94 -0.43
CA LYS A 9 4.47 -8.64 -1.44
C LYS A 9 5.95 -8.25 -1.42
N ARG A 10 6.30 -7.16 -0.69
CA ARG A 10 7.69 -6.78 -0.53
C ARG A 10 8.50 -7.88 0.18
N GLU A 11 7.85 -8.77 0.92
CA GLU A 11 8.53 -9.90 1.55
C GLU A 11 9.14 -10.86 0.52
N TRP A 12 8.67 -10.80 -0.73
CA TRP A 12 9.13 -11.69 -1.80
C TRP A 12 10.24 -11.09 -2.65
N VAL A 13 10.64 -9.87 -2.39
CA VAL A 13 11.67 -9.18 -3.19
C VAL A 13 12.86 -8.79 -2.31
N SER A 14 13.99 -8.51 -2.96
CA SER A 14 15.20 -8.08 -2.25
C SER A 14 14.98 -6.72 -1.58
N ALA A 15 15.52 -6.59 -0.36
CA ALA A 15 15.50 -5.31 0.37
C ALA A 15 16.32 -4.22 -0.33
N ASP A 16 17.14 -4.58 -1.31
CA ASP A 16 17.96 -3.63 -2.07
C ASP A 16 17.18 -2.84 -3.10
N THR A 17 15.92 -3.22 -3.35
CA THR A 17 15.07 -2.52 -4.32
C THR A 17 14.00 -1.69 -3.59
N SER A 18 13.41 -0.75 -4.32
CA SER A 18 12.26 0.01 -3.83
C SER A 18 10.92 -0.61 -4.23
N GLU A 19 10.95 -1.80 -4.85
CA GLU A 19 9.75 -2.49 -5.31
C GLU A 19 8.78 -2.75 -4.16
N TYR A 20 7.49 -2.46 -4.40
CA TYR A 20 6.41 -2.53 -3.42
C TYR A 20 6.54 -1.52 -2.26
N LEU A 21 7.34 -0.48 -2.45
CA LEU A 21 7.32 0.69 -1.56
C LEU A 21 6.46 1.78 -2.18
N TYR A 22 5.70 2.47 -1.34
CA TYR A 22 4.77 3.52 -1.78
C TYR A 22 4.80 4.68 -0.81
N LYS A 23 4.52 5.89 -1.34
CA LYS A 23 4.36 7.08 -0.52
C LYS A 23 2.89 7.48 -0.53
N VAL A 24 2.31 7.66 0.65
CA VAL A 24 0.95 8.18 0.79
C VAL A 24 0.97 9.65 0.50
N LEU A 25 0.24 10.07 -0.53
CA LEU A 25 0.22 11.47 -0.97
C LEU A 25 -0.93 12.26 -0.35
N ALA A 26 -2.12 11.67 -0.27
CA ALA A 26 -3.30 12.38 0.16
C ALA A 26 -4.43 11.41 0.46
N PHE A 27 -5.47 11.93 1.11
CA PHE A 27 -6.76 11.25 1.22
C PHE A 27 -7.76 12.03 0.38
N ALA A 28 -8.66 11.32 -0.28
CA ALA A 28 -9.67 11.92 -1.14
C ALA A 28 -11.02 11.27 -0.90
N GLN A 29 -12.07 11.88 -1.43
CA GLN A 29 -13.40 11.33 -1.37
C GLN A 29 -13.86 11.01 -2.79
N HIS A 30 -14.41 9.82 -2.97
CA HIS A 30 -14.98 9.44 -4.25
C HIS A 30 -16.26 10.29 -4.46
N THR A 31 -16.35 11.01 -5.56
CA THR A 31 -17.43 11.99 -5.76
C THR A 31 -18.81 11.34 -5.91
N GLU A 32 -18.87 10.10 -6.40
CA GLU A 32 -20.15 9.42 -6.63
C GLU A 32 -20.60 8.60 -5.43
N THR A 33 -19.67 7.91 -4.77
CA THR A 33 -20.01 7.00 -3.67
C THR A 33 -19.81 7.59 -2.30
N GLY A 34 -19.04 8.69 -2.19
CA GLY A 34 -18.64 9.26 -0.91
C GLY A 34 -17.57 8.47 -0.19
N GLU A 35 -17.08 7.39 -0.80
CA GLU A 35 -16.08 6.53 -0.21
C GLU A 35 -14.74 7.25 -0.05
N ARG A 36 -14.08 7.01 1.11
CA ARG A 36 -12.75 7.57 1.34
C ARG A 36 -11.71 6.79 0.54
N LEU A 37 -10.81 7.52 -0.13
CA LEU A 37 -9.74 6.95 -0.93
C LEU A 37 -8.38 7.34 -0.37
N VAL A 38 -7.41 6.45 -0.51
CA VAL A 38 -5.99 6.74 -0.25
C VAL A 38 -5.32 6.93 -1.60
N ILE A 39 -4.66 8.08 -1.77
CA ILE A 39 -3.88 8.39 -2.96
C ILE A 39 -2.42 8.13 -2.62
N TYR A 40 -1.77 7.25 -3.37
CA TYR A 40 -0.40 6.86 -3.09
C TYR A 40 0.38 6.67 -4.38
N GLN A 41 1.70 6.79 -4.29
CA GLN A 41 2.59 6.71 -5.44
C GLN A 41 3.62 5.62 -5.23
N ALA A 42 3.82 4.79 -6.24
CA ALA A 42 4.88 3.79 -6.22
C ALA A 42 6.26 4.49 -6.23
N LEU A 43 7.17 3.98 -5.41
CA LEU A 43 8.54 4.48 -5.34
C LEU A 43 9.48 3.67 -6.22
N TYR A 44 8.92 3.01 -7.23
CA TYR A 44 9.65 2.24 -8.24
C TYR A 44 9.02 2.52 -9.60
N ALA A 45 9.85 2.41 -10.65
CA ALA A 45 9.39 2.72 -12.01
C ALA A 45 8.19 1.83 -12.39
N PRO A 46 7.16 2.40 -13.02
CA PRO A 46 7.07 3.73 -13.62
C PRO A 46 6.49 4.82 -12.70
N PHE A 47 6.56 4.66 -11.39
CA PHE A 47 6.15 5.68 -10.39
C PHE A 47 4.68 6.07 -10.50
N LYS A 48 3.82 5.10 -10.71
CA LYS A 48 2.37 5.35 -10.86
C LYS A 48 1.75 5.92 -9.61
N VAL A 49 0.86 6.89 -9.79
CA VAL A 49 0.00 7.40 -8.74
C VAL A 49 -1.32 6.63 -8.80
N CYS A 50 -1.72 6.07 -7.67
CA CYS A 50 -2.88 5.19 -7.59
C CYS A 50 -3.86 5.67 -6.53
N ALA A 51 -5.10 5.22 -6.65
CA ALA A 51 -6.13 5.43 -5.64
C ALA A 51 -6.71 4.08 -5.25
N ARG A 52 -6.95 3.87 -3.96
CA ARG A 52 -7.55 2.65 -3.44
C ARG A 52 -8.52 3.01 -2.32
N PRO A 53 -9.67 2.33 -2.23
CA PRO A 53 -10.57 2.53 -1.11
C PRO A 53 -9.83 2.39 0.22
N TYR A 54 -10.09 3.31 1.15
CA TYR A 54 -9.43 3.33 2.45
C TYR A 54 -9.55 1.99 3.18
N ALA A 55 -10.75 1.42 3.17
CA ALA A 55 -10.99 0.14 3.84
C ALA A 55 -10.14 -0.98 3.25
N MET A 56 -9.95 -1.00 1.93
CA MET A 56 -9.10 -1.99 1.28
C MET A 56 -7.63 -1.75 1.55
N PHE A 57 -7.21 -0.46 1.54
CA PHE A 57 -5.83 -0.10 1.81
C PHE A 57 -5.41 -0.55 3.22
N MET A 58 -6.31 -0.40 4.19
CA MET A 58 -6.06 -0.74 5.60
C MET A 58 -6.41 -2.18 5.95
N SER A 59 -6.86 -2.99 4.96
CA SER A 59 -7.29 -4.36 5.22
C SER A 59 -6.12 -5.28 5.56
N GLU A 60 -6.44 -6.38 6.23
CA GLU A 60 -5.46 -7.42 6.53
C GLU A 60 -5.14 -8.24 5.28
N VAL A 61 -3.96 -8.85 5.27
CA VAL A 61 -3.56 -9.78 4.22
C VAL A 61 -4.50 -10.98 4.26
N ASP A 62 -4.94 -11.44 3.08
CA ASP A 62 -5.75 -12.65 2.94
C ASP A 62 -4.88 -13.87 3.23
N ARG A 63 -5.04 -14.44 4.43
CA ARG A 63 -4.24 -15.58 4.89
C ARG A 63 -4.53 -16.88 4.15
N GLU A 64 -5.71 -16.99 3.55
CA GLU A 64 -6.03 -18.17 2.74
C GLU A 64 -5.25 -18.17 1.45
N LYS A 65 -5.11 -16.99 0.85
CA LYS A 65 -4.40 -16.81 -0.42
C LYS A 65 -2.88 -16.70 -0.21
N TYR A 66 -2.47 -16.10 0.90
CA TYR A 66 -1.05 -15.82 1.19
C TYR A 66 -0.68 -16.30 2.60
N PRO A 67 -0.66 -17.63 2.83
CA PRO A 67 -0.46 -18.15 4.19
C PRO A 67 0.94 -17.91 4.76
N ASP A 68 1.93 -17.70 3.90
CA ASP A 68 3.34 -17.55 4.32
C ASP A 68 3.75 -16.09 4.57
N ILE A 69 2.85 -15.13 4.31
CA ILE A 69 3.15 -13.72 4.51
C ILE A 69 3.14 -13.40 6.00
N ARG A 70 4.19 -12.75 6.48
CA ARG A 70 4.33 -12.35 7.89
C ARG A 70 3.62 -11.06 8.21
N GLN A 71 3.58 -10.13 7.26
CA GLN A 71 2.94 -8.83 7.41
C GLN A 71 1.44 -9.02 7.64
N LYS A 72 0.89 -8.35 8.66
CA LYS A 72 -0.52 -8.49 9.01
C LYS A 72 -1.43 -7.75 8.07
N TYR A 73 -1.09 -6.51 7.75
CA TYR A 73 -1.92 -5.65 6.92
C TYR A 73 -1.36 -5.56 5.50
N ARG A 74 -2.24 -5.28 4.56
CA ARG A 74 -1.87 -5.16 3.14
C ARG A 74 -0.77 -4.13 2.93
N PHE A 75 -0.86 -3.00 3.64
CA PHE A 75 0.17 -1.97 3.66
C PHE A 75 0.53 -1.66 5.10
N GLU A 76 1.80 -1.58 5.40
CA GLU A 76 2.29 -1.21 6.73
C GLU A 76 3.35 -0.12 6.61
N LYS A 77 3.41 0.76 7.61
CA LYS A 77 4.36 1.84 7.64
C LYS A 77 5.78 1.30 7.75
N VAL A 78 6.67 1.83 6.91
CA VAL A 78 8.09 1.48 6.96
C VAL A 78 8.75 2.34 8.02
N LYS A 79 9.47 1.69 8.93
CA LYS A 79 10.30 2.42 9.91
C LYS A 79 11.57 2.87 9.23
N VAL A 80 11.84 4.14 9.31
CA VAL A 80 13.04 4.75 8.74
C VAL A 80 14.04 5.05 9.85
#